data_deee2477ebdef1950d0f3dba5f5b5ec5
#
_entry.id   deee2477ebdef1950d0f3dba5f5b5ec5
#
_cell.length_a   1.000
_cell.length_b   1.000
_cell.length_c   1.000
_cell.angle_alpha   90.00
_cell.angle_beta   90.00
_cell.angle_gamma   90.00
#
_symmetry.space_group_name_H-M   'P 1'
#
loop_
_entity.id
_entity.type
_entity.pdbx_description
1 polymer ?
#
loop_
_entity_poly.entity_id
_entity_poly.type
_entity_poly.pdbx_seq_one_letter_code
_entity_poly.pdbx_strand_id
1 'polypeptide(L)'
;MRDPEAAPSLVKYNRTVTAAHWFSGGYCMRSTCSQPAAVALAAAAFFAAAVVHAAERPNILVIYADDLGYGDVQCNNPDRSKIPTPHIDRLAADGMRFTDAHSSSGVCSPSRYTLLTGRYHWRTRLKSGIVGLWEKPLIDADRLTIADLATAHGYRTAAIGKWHLGWDWPADPADAGLLKDVDKRNPLRGPGAMTDAHRAAWQRIFSKPVGGGPTACGFDTYFGTDVPNWPPFCFIENDRTVGIPTTLLPLDDLKNYRASRQGPALEGWQLESVLPTLRDRAVALIEKSSSDKTPFLLYLPLTSPHTPLAVNEPWRGASGLDNAFADLVMETDAVVGDVLAAIERVGIADNTLVVFTSDNGFAPYVGAKDLEARGHFPSGPLRGYKGDAWEGGHRVACIVRYPGVAKPGSVCDALVHQADLMATFADVLGVELPADAGEDSFSLMPLLRGGSEPVRQHAVSCAMSGLASIRDGQWKLILGKGAGGFSKGAVASKDGPDVQLYNLETDRGERENLALEQPDRVTAMKAVYDALVAAGRSHPSP
;
A
#
# COMPACT_ATOMS: atom_id res chain seq x y z
N MET A 1 -50.50 -7.64 14.73
CA MET A 1 -51.02 -8.04 13.45
C MET A 1 -50.29 -7.28 12.35
N ARG A 2 -49.32 -7.91 11.73
CA ARG A 2 -48.88 -7.94 10.35
C ARG A 2 -47.59 -8.72 10.29
N ASP A 3 -47.64 -9.74 9.46
CA ASP A 3 -46.64 -10.79 9.30
C ASP A 3 -45.33 -10.34 8.63
N PRO A 4 -44.27 -11.17 8.71
CA PRO A 4 -42.97 -10.97 8.08
C PRO A 4 -42.91 -11.70 6.72
N GLU A 5 -42.33 -11.07 5.70
CA GLU A 5 -41.83 -11.66 4.44
C GLU A 5 -40.80 -10.68 3.88
N ALA A 6 -39.72 -11.03 3.19
CA ALA A 6 -39.18 -12.25 2.66
C ALA A 6 -37.68 -11.98 2.34
N ALA A 7 -36.87 -12.99 2.45
CA ALA A 7 -35.47 -12.97 1.97
C ALA A 7 -35.42 -13.18 0.44
N PRO A 8 -34.49 -12.58 -0.30
CA PRO A 8 -34.29 -12.91 -1.71
C PRO A 8 -33.35 -14.10 -1.88
N SER A 9 -33.81 -15.03 -2.69
CA SER A 9 -33.24 -16.31 -3.08
C SER A 9 -32.01 -16.16 -3.99
N LEU A 10 -31.02 -16.99 -3.73
CA LEU A 10 -29.87 -17.30 -4.60
C LEU A 10 -30.35 -17.90 -5.96
N VAL A 11 -29.99 -17.25 -7.04
CA VAL A 11 -30.16 -17.78 -8.40
C VAL A 11 -28.91 -18.59 -8.76
N LYS A 12 -29.07 -19.92 -8.79
CA LYS A 12 -28.09 -20.86 -9.34
C LYS A 12 -28.25 -20.90 -10.87
N TYR A 13 -27.21 -20.52 -11.60
CA TYR A 13 -27.13 -20.77 -13.04
C TYR A 13 -26.57 -22.17 -13.30
N ASN A 14 -27.49 -23.07 -13.73
CA ASN A 14 -27.14 -24.35 -14.34
C ASN A 14 -27.13 -24.15 -15.87
N ARG A 15 -26.01 -24.33 -16.53
CA ARG A 15 -25.95 -24.50 -17.99
C ARG A 15 -25.75 -25.97 -18.32
N THR A 16 -26.81 -26.56 -18.77
CA THR A 16 -26.84 -27.87 -19.42
C THR A 16 -26.42 -27.71 -20.89
N VAL A 17 -25.36 -28.43 -21.27
CA VAL A 17 -24.98 -28.55 -22.70
C VAL A 17 -25.71 -29.74 -23.28
N THR A 18 -26.60 -29.51 -24.23
CA THR A 18 -27.29 -30.53 -25.02
C THR A 18 -26.42 -30.93 -26.20
N ALA A 19 -26.14 -32.23 -26.29
CA ALA A 19 -25.54 -32.87 -27.45
C ALA A 19 -26.59 -33.07 -28.52
N ALA A 20 -26.30 -32.66 -29.75
CA ALA A 20 -27.13 -32.99 -30.93
C ALA A 20 -26.46 -34.14 -31.70
N HIS A 21 -27.21 -35.22 -31.81
CA HIS A 21 -26.96 -36.32 -32.76
C HIS A 21 -27.32 -35.91 -34.17
N TRP A 22 -26.51 -36.27 -35.15
CA TRP A 22 -26.97 -36.49 -36.53
C TRP A 22 -26.44 -37.82 -37.09
N PHE A 23 -27.37 -38.50 -37.73
CA PHE A 23 -27.31 -39.84 -38.27
C PHE A 23 -26.64 -39.93 -39.66
N SER A 24 -25.92 -41.00 -39.81
CA SER A 24 -25.80 -41.98 -40.93
C SER A 24 -25.94 -41.55 -42.39
N GLY A 25 -25.02 -41.97 -43.17
CA GLY A 25 -25.12 -42.18 -44.61
C GLY A 25 -23.91 -42.99 -45.10
N GLY A 26 -24.07 -44.30 -45.17
CA GLY A 26 -23.06 -45.17 -45.71
C GLY A 26 -23.05 -45.19 -47.24
N TYR A 27 -21.88 -45.38 -47.84
CA TYR A 27 -21.69 -46.06 -49.11
C TYR A 27 -20.40 -46.87 -49.12
N CYS A 28 -20.56 -48.12 -49.45
CA CYS A 28 -19.54 -49.14 -49.69
C CYS A 28 -19.01 -49.03 -51.11
N MET A 29 -17.67 -49.04 -51.31
CA MET A 29 -17.05 -49.68 -52.45
C MET A 29 -15.61 -50.12 -52.17
N ARG A 30 -15.36 -51.31 -52.59
CA ARG A 30 -14.10 -52.07 -52.54
C ARG A 30 -13.05 -51.48 -53.49
N SER A 31 -11.81 -51.51 -53.16
CA SER A 31 -10.82 -52.45 -53.70
C SER A 31 -9.38 -52.00 -53.52
N THR A 32 -8.62 -52.89 -53.01
CA THR A 32 -7.26 -53.34 -53.37
C THR A 32 -6.03 -52.44 -53.21
N CYS A 33 -5.22 -52.92 -52.34
CA CYS A 33 -3.78 -53.26 -52.48
C CYS A 33 -2.69 -52.18 -52.30
N SER A 34 -1.81 -52.61 -51.42
CA SER A 34 -0.37 -52.43 -51.38
C SER A 34 0.23 -51.19 -50.73
N GLN A 35 0.61 -51.39 -49.48
CA GLN A 35 1.90 -51.13 -48.84
C GLN A 35 2.61 -49.78 -49.06
N PRO A 36 3.53 -49.43 -48.14
CA PRO A 36 3.63 -49.61 -46.70
C PRO A 36 4.30 -48.46 -45.95
N ALA A 37 4.23 -48.50 -44.65
CA ALA A 37 5.36 -48.22 -43.71
C ALA A 37 6.13 -46.91 -43.73
N ALA A 38 5.64 -45.82 -44.30
CA ALA A 38 6.37 -44.51 -44.23
C ALA A 38 5.54 -43.37 -43.59
N VAL A 39 4.30 -43.60 -43.17
CA VAL A 39 3.41 -42.54 -42.64
C VAL A 39 3.27 -42.61 -41.11
N ALA A 40 3.76 -43.70 -40.48
CA ALA A 40 3.65 -43.88 -39.03
C ALA A 40 4.71 -43.08 -38.19
N LEU A 41 5.78 -42.58 -38.81
CA LEU A 41 6.80 -41.78 -38.08
C LEU A 41 6.57 -40.28 -38.10
N ALA A 42 5.73 -39.77 -38.99
CA ALA A 42 5.40 -38.31 -39.04
C ALA A 42 4.28 -37.90 -38.08
N ALA A 43 3.43 -38.85 -37.65
CA ALA A 43 2.34 -38.54 -36.69
C ALA A 43 2.80 -38.58 -35.22
N ALA A 44 3.93 -39.24 -34.92
CA ALA A 44 4.49 -39.25 -33.55
C ALA A 44 5.35 -38.00 -33.22
N ALA A 45 5.77 -37.24 -34.23
CA ALA A 45 6.55 -36.01 -34.04
C ALA A 45 5.67 -34.75 -33.86
N PHE A 46 4.37 -34.82 -34.16
CA PHE A 46 3.44 -33.70 -33.98
C PHE A 46 2.65 -33.75 -32.68
N PHE A 47 2.81 -34.80 -31.87
CA PHE A 47 2.26 -34.90 -30.51
C PHE A 47 3.33 -34.69 -29.42
N ALA A 48 4.50 -34.17 -29.74
CA ALA A 48 5.27 -33.37 -28.79
C ALA A 48 4.50 -32.04 -28.61
N ALA A 49 3.27 -32.21 -28.11
CA ALA A 49 2.40 -31.18 -27.70
C ALA A 49 3.22 -30.18 -26.89
N ALA A 50 3.19 -28.96 -27.28
CA ALA A 50 3.28 -27.88 -26.34
C ALA A 50 2.41 -28.25 -25.13
N VAL A 51 3.01 -28.82 -24.10
CA VAL A 51 2.56 -28.65 -22.74
C VAL A 51 2.73 -27.16 -22.56
N VAL A 52 1.70 -26.41 -22.95
CA VAL A 52 1.51 -25.06 -22.46
C VAL A 52 1.48 -25.31 -20.94
N HIS A 53 2.63 -25.20 -20.30
CA HIS A 53 2.68 -24.93 -18.89
C HIS A 53 1.78 -23.69 -18.77
N ALA A 54 0.58 -23.87 -18.25
CA ALA A 54 -0.16 -22.77 -17.72
C ALA A 54 0.85 -22.08 -16.81
N ALA A 55 1.28 -20.87 -17.21
CA ALA A 55 2.30 -20.16 -16.47
C ALA A 55 1.85 -20.19 -15.01
N GLU A 56 2.67 -20.78 -14.13
CA GLU A 56 2.32 -20.85 -12.71
C GLU A 56 2.03 -19.42 -12.29
N ARG A 57 0.85 -19.17 -11.72
CA ARG A 57 0.46 -17.84 -11.27
C ARG A 57 1.50 -17.36 -10.25
N PRO A 58 2.09 -16.16 -10.42
CA PRO A 58 3.14 -15.71 -9.53
C PRO A 58 2.60 -15.43 -8.14
N ASN A 59 3.40 -15.63 -7.11
CA ASN A 59 3.14 -15.03 -5.82
C ASN A 59 3.24 -13.51 -5.92
N ILE A 60 2.51 -12.79 -5.08
CA ILE A 60 2.53 -11.33 -5.03
C ILE A 60 2.90 -10.91 -3.61
N LEU A 61 4.00 -10.15 -3.50
CA LEU A 61 4.46 -9.55 -2.25
C LEU A 61 4.49 -8.04 -2.39
N VAL A 62 3.73 -7.34 -1.55
CA VAL A 62 3.74 -5.88 -1.44
C VAL A 62 4.35 -5.49 -0.11
N ILE A 63 5.57 -4.97 -0.11
CA ILE A 63 6.24 -4.41 1.07
C ILE A 63 5.99 -2.91 1.08
N TYR A 64 5.38 -2.42 2.15
CA TYR A 64 4.88 -1.06 2.25
C TYR A 64 5.45 -0.37 3.50
N ALA A 65 6.45 0.48 3.30
CA ALA A 65 7.08 1.25 4.38
C ALA A 65 6.15 2.38 4.87
N ASP A 66 6.39 2.87 6.08
CA ASP A 66 5.60 3.90 6.77
C ASP A 66 6.48 5.12 7.06
N ASP A 67 6.21 6.27 6.44
CA ASP A 67 6.99 7.51 6.57
C ASP A 67 8.42 7.45 5.99
N LEU A 68 8.70 6.57 5.05
CA LEU A 68 10.00 6.49 4.38
C LEU A 68 10.05 7.51 3.23
N GLY A 69 10.95 8.49 3.34
CA GLY A 69 11.15 9.52 2.33
C GLY A 69 11.77 8.98 1.04
N TYR A 70 11.51 9.66 -0.07
CA TYR A 70 12.08 9.30 -1.38
C TYR A 70 13.62 9.25 -1.33
N GLY A 71 14.23 10.22 -0.63
CA GLY A 71 15.67 10.35 -0.49
C GLY A 71 16.32 9.50 0.61
N ASP A 72 15.52 8.82 1.45
CA ASP A 72 16.03 7.87 2.45
C ASP A 72 16.52 6.58 1.79
N VAL A 73 15.98 6.23 0.62
CA VAL A 73 16.43 5.07 -0.18
C VAL A 73 17.63 5.47 -1.04
N GLN A 74 18.76 4.80 -0.82
CA GLN A 74 20.05 5.23 -1.39
C GLN A 74 20.04 5.22 -2.93
N CYS A 75 19.44 4.23 -3.58
CA CYS A 75 19.38 4.18 -5.06
C CYS A 75 18.55 5.32 -5.68
N ASN A 76 17.68 6.00 -4.93
CA ASN A 76 16.93 7.17 -5.38
C ASN A 76 17.71 8.49 -5.20
N ASN A 77 18.69 8.50 -4.31
CA ASN A 77 19.40 9.71 -3.87
C ASN A 77 20.87 9.40 -3.55
N PRO A 78 21.64 8.81 -4.48
CA PRO A 78 22.97 8.26 -4.19
C PRO A 78 23.96 9.30 -3.67
N ASP A 79 23.85 10.55 -4.11
CA ASP A 79 24.79 11.61 -3.72
C ASP A 79 24.50 12.19 -2.33
N ARG A 80 23.22 12.17 -1.90
CA ARG A 80 22.73 12.89 -0.72
C ARG A 80 22.03 12.00 0.29
N SER A 81 21.91 10.70 0.08
CA SER A 81 21.55 9.73 1.10
C SER A 81 22.81 9.30 1.85
N LYS A 82 22.75 9.36 3.19
CA LYS A 82 23.81 8.89 4.09
C LYS A 82 23.40 7.64 4.85
N ILE A 83 22.17 7.18 4.68
CA ILE A 83 21.65 5.97 5.30
C ILE A 83 21.84 4.82 4.29
N PRO A 84 22.59 3.77 4.64
CA PRO A 84 22.71 2.59 3.79
C PRO A 84 21.38 1.83 3.70
N THR A 85 20.96 1.48 2.46
CA THR A 85 19.79 0.64 2.20
C THR A 85 20.13 -0.52 1.23
N PRO A 86 21.13 -1.37 1.57
CA PRO A 86 21.68 -2.33 0.63
C PRO A 86 20.68 -3.38 0.12
N HIS A 87 19.67 -3.73 0.91
CA HIS A 87 18.67 -4.74 0.50
C HIS A 87 17.62 -4.15 -0.44
N ILE A 88 17.17 -2.92 -0.18
CA ILE A 88 16.26 -2.18 -1.07
C ILE A 88 16.99 -1.83 -2.37
N ASP A 89 18.25 -1.44 -2.30
CA ASP A 89 19.08 -1.14 -3.47
C ASP A 89 19.34 -2.40 -4.33
N ARG A 90 19.55 -3.56 -3.69
CA ARG A 90 19.61 -4.85 -4.38
C ARG A 90 18.29 -5.18 -5.08
N LEU A 91 17.15 -4.98 -4.42
CA LEU A 91 15.84 -5.17 -5.03
C LEU A 91 15.67 -4.27 -6.28
N ALA A 92 16.18 -3.04 -6.24
CA ALA A 92 16.18 -2.13 -7.39
C ALA A 92 17.12 -2.62 -8.51
N ALA A 93 18.25 -3.19 -8.17
CA ALA A 93 19.19 -3.79 -9.14
C ALA A 93 18.62 -5.06 -9.80
N ASP A 94 17.81 -5.83 -9.06
CA ASP A 94 17.15 -7.05 -9.52
C ASP A 94 15.79 -6.79 -10.20
N GLY A 95 15.28 -5.55 -10.18
CA GLY A 95 13.97 -5.15 -10.67
C GLY A 95 13.98 -3.88 -11.50
N MET A 96 12.82 -3.24 -11.58
CA MET A 96 12.60 -1.93 -12.19
C MET A 96 12.33 -0.89 -11.11
N ARG A 97 13.03 0.24 -11.15
CA ARG A 97 12.82 1.38 -10.25
C ARG A 97 12.05 2.48 -10.96
N PHE A 98 10.90 2.88 -10.40
CA PHE A 98 10.13 4.03 -10.87
C PHE A 98 10.61 5.30 -10.16
N THR A 99 10.90 6.34 -10.93
CA THR A 99 11.41 7.62 -10.39
C THR A 99 10.35 8.69 -10.21
N ASP A 100 9.15 8.48 -10.78
CA ASP A 100 8.01 9.41 -10.70
C ASP A 100 6.74 8.68 -10.20
N ALA A 101 6.87 8.01 -9.03
CA ALA A 101 5.80 7.25 -8.40
C ALA A 101 5.18 8.03 -7.23
N HIS A 102 3.84 8.05 -7.17
CA HIS A 102 3.09 8.86 -6.22
C HIS A 102 2.11 8.06 -5.37
N SER A 103 2.00 8.46 -4.11
CA SER A 103 0.86 8.12 -3.25
C SER A 103 -0.27 9.15 -3.43
N SER A 104 -1.51 8.77 -3.09
CA SER A 104 -2.67 9.66 -3.24
C SER A 104 -2.73 10.77 -2.20
N SER A 105 -1.90 10.69 -1.17
CA SER A 105 -1.83 11.69 -0.13
C SER A 105 -0.44 11.73 0.50
N GLY A 106 -0.09 12.87 1.09
CA GLY A 106 1.09 13.00 1.92
C GLY A 106 0.97 12.33 3.30
N VAL A 107 -0.06 11.50 3.57
CA VAL A 107 -0.29 10.82 4.85
C VAL A 107 -0.86 9.42 4.70
N CYS A 108 -0.76 8.61 5.76
CA CYS A 108 -0.92 7.15 5.79
C CYS A 108 -2.26 6.59 5.30
N SER A 109 -3.37 6.79 6.06
CA SER A 109 -4.66 6.13 5.79
C SER A 109 -5.18 6.36 4.37
N PRO A 110 -5.15 7.60 3.82
CA PRO A 110 -5.56 7.86 2.46
C PRO A 110 -4.78 7.05 1.42
N SER A 111 -3.44 6.98 1.60
CA SER A 111 -2.55 6.25 0.68
C SER A 111 -2.79 4.75 0.74
N ARG A 112 -2.97 4.20 1.96
CA ARG A 112 -3.29 2.78 2.19
C ARG A 112 -4.63 2.40 1.57
N TYR A 113 -5.66 3.25 1.71
CA TYR A 113 -6.94 3.06 1.03
C TYR A 113 -6.76 2.96 -0.48
N THR A 114 -6.05 3.92 -1.07
CA THR A 114 -5.88 4.00 -2.52
C THR A 114 -5.08 2.83 -3.08
N LEU A 115 -4.02 2.38 -2.38
CA LEU A 115 -3.24 1.21 -2.79
C LEU A 115 -4.12 -0.04 -2.82
N LEU A 116 -4.93 -0.26 -1.78
CA LEU A 116 -5.74 -1.47 -1.64
C LEU A 116 -6.94 -1.51 -2.59
N THR A 117 -7.46 -0.36 -3.02
CA THR A 117 -8.74 -0.29 -3.77
C THR A 117 -8.61 0.19 -5.21
N GLY A 118 -7.44 0.71 -5.61
CA GLY A 118 -7.29 1.36 -6.92
C GLY A 118 -8.13 2.63 -7.10
N ARG A 119 -8.63 3.21 -6.00
CA ARG A 119 -9.53 4.37 -5.99
C ARG A 119 -8.97 5.47 -5.11
N TYR A 120 -9.00 6.70 -5.56
CA TYR A 120 -8.52 7.82 -4.75
C TYR A 120 -9.33 7.98 -3.45
N HIS A 121 -8.62 8.18 -2.32
CA HIS A 121 -9.23 8.35 -1.00
C HIS A 121 -10.23 9.51 -0.90
N TRP A 122 -9.96 10.61 -1.61
CA TRP A 122 -10.83 11.79 -1.60
C TRP A 122 -12.19 11.57 -2.27
N ARG A 123 -12.40 10.43 -2.92
CA ARG A 123 -13.72 9.97 -3.38
C ARG A 123 -14.55 9.35 -2.25
N THR A 124 -13.95 9.10 -1.08
CA THR A 124 -14.62 8.59 0.13
C THR A 124 -15.03 9.72 1.07
N ARG A 125 -15.46 9.37 2.30
CA ARG A 125 -15.69 10.34 3.39
C ARG A 125 -14.42 11.05 3.87
N LEU A 126 -13.24 10.46 3.65
CA LEU A 126 -11.96 11.00 4.10
C LEU A 126 -11.41 12.02 3.10
N LYS A 127 -11.84 13.29 3.22
CA LYS A 127 -11.41 14.38 2.35
C LYS A 127 -10.10 15.03 2.78
N SER A 128 -9.72 14.86 4.05
CA SER A 128 -8.49 15.41 4.64
C SER A 128 -8.10 14.60 5.88
N GLY A 129 -6.85 14.72 6.31
CA GLY A 129 -6.34 14.03 7.49
C GLY A 129 -6.17 12.52 7.30
N ILE A 130 -6.32 11.81 8.38
CA ILE A 130 -6.17 10.35 8.48
C ILE A 130 -7.39 9.78 9.21
N VAL A 131 -7.58 8.47 9.11
CA VAL A 131 -8.55 7.76 9.97
C VAL A 131 -8.10 7.91 11.42
N GLY A 132 -8.99 8.44 12.26
CA GLY A 132 -8.70 8.71 13.67
C GLY A 132 -8.75 7.44 14.53
N LEU A 133 -8.19 7.59 15.73
CA LEU A 133 -8.26 6.54 16.75
C LEU A 133 -9.71 6.18 17.05
N TRP A 134 -10.04 4.90 17.04
CA TRP A 134 -11.38 4.34 17.28
C TRP A 134 -12.42 4.69 16.21
N GLU A 135 -12.00 5.18 15.04
CA GLU A 135 -12.92 5.43 13.93
C GLU A 135 -13.33 4.13 13.22
N LYS A 136 -14.52 4.20 12.61
CA LYS A 136 -15.10 3.14 11.79
C LYS A 136 -14.27 2.89 10.53
N PRO A 137 -14.37 1.68 9.95
CA PRO A 137 -13.68 1.33 8.71
C PRO A 137 -13.88 2.36 7.61
N LEU A 138 -12.81 2.67 6.88
CA LEU A 138 -12.83 3.56 5.71
C LEU A 138 -13.22 2.83 4.43
N ILE A 139 -12.84 1.55 4.34
CA ILE A 139 -13.20 0.69 3.21
C ILE A 139 -14.63 0.20 3.46
N ASP A 140 -15.54 0.50 2.54
CA ASP A 140 -16.91 0.01 2.58
C ASP A 140 -16.93 -1.51 2.35
N ALA A 141 -17.88 -2.21 2.96
CA ALA A 141 -17.92 -3.68 2.95
C ALA A 141 -18.10 -4.31 1.55
N ASP A 142 -18.63 -3.55 0.60
CA ASP A 142 -18.83 -3.95 -0.81
C ASP A 142 -17.72 -3.45 -1.74
N ARG A 143 -16.70 -2.75 -1.18
CA ARG A 143 -15.59 -2.22 -1.97
C ARG A 143 -14.57 -3.29 -2.28
N LEU A 144 -14.40 -3.62 -3.57
CA LEU A 144 -13.38 -4.54 -4.03
C LEU A 144 -11.98 -4.04 -3.67
N THR A 145 -11.17 -4.92 -3.06
CA THR A 145 -9.76 -4.69 -2.75
C THR A 145 -8.86 -5.62 -3.59
N ILE A 146 -7.54 -5.35 -3.55
CA ILE A 146 -6.56 -6.28 -4.15
C ILE A 146 -6.61 -7.67 -3.52
N ALA A 147 -7.02 -7.78 -2.26
CA ALA A 147 -7.16 -9.05 -1.56
C ALA A 147 -8.41 -9.81 -2.04
N ASP A 148 -9.57 -9.14 -2.14
CA ASP A 148 -10.79 -9.75 -2.71
C ASP A 148 -10.52 -10.26 -4.13
N LEU A 149 -9.84 -9.43 -4.96
CA LEU A 149 -9.48 -9.80 -6.32
C LEU A 149 -8.62 -11.08 -6.34
N ALA A 150 -7.59 -11.14 -5.50
CA ALA A 150 -6.68 -12.28 -5.42
C ALA A 150 -7.39 -13.55 -4.89
N THR A 151 -8.19 -13.41 -3.81
CA THR A 151 -8.94 -14.52 -3.20
C THR A 151 -9.94 -15.11 -4.19
N ALA A 152 -10.68 -14.27 -4.94
CA ALA A 152 -11.62 -14.71 -5.98
C ALA A 152 -10.93 -15.53 -7.09
N HIS A 153 -9.61 -15.39 -7.24
CA HIS A 153 -8.80 -16.09 -8.25
C HIS A 153 -7.88 -17.17 -7.66
N GLY A 154 -8.18 -17.64 -6.46
CA GLY A 154 -7.54 -18.80 -5.85
C GLY A 154 -6.18 -18.55 -5.19
N TYR A 155 -5.89 -17.30 -4.85
CA TYR A 155 -4.75 -16.96 -3.99
C TYR A 155 -5.10 -17.14 -2.52
N ARG A 156 -4.12 -17.47 -1.71
CA ARG A 156 -4.17 -17.21 -0.27
C ARG A 156 -3.76 -15.78 -0.02
N THR A 157 -4.51 -15.07 0.79
CA THR A 157 -4.27 -13.66 1.04
C THR A 157 -3.94 -13.41 2.50
N ALA A 158 -2.91 -12.62 2.74
CA ALA A 158 -2.50 -12.26 4.10
C ALA A 158 -2.11 -10.79 4.17
N ALA A 159 -2.49 -10.12 5.27
CA ALA A 159 -1.94 -8.83 5.64
C ALA A 159 -1.16 -8.98 6.94
N ILE A 160 0.11 -8.52 6.95
CA ILE A 160 0.98 -8.58 8.14
C ILE A 160 1.56 -7.19 8.39
N GLY A 161 1.11 -6.49 9.43
CA GLY A 161 1.63 -5.17 9.78
C GLY A 161 0.59 -4.15 10.19
N LYS A 162 0.85 -2.86 9.87
CA LYS A 162 -0.01 -1.72 10.21
C LYS A 162 -1.26 -1.68 9.33
N TRP A 163 -2.44 -1.54 9.95
CA TRP A 163 -3.69 -1.39 9.22
C TRP A 163 -4.06 0.07 8.95
N HIS A 164 -4.38 0.82 9.96
CA HIS A 164 -4.71 2.26 9.94
C HIS A 164 -5.84 2.66 8.97
N LEU A 165 -6.81 1.79 8.77
CA LEU A 165 -8.00 2.05 7.94
C LEU A 165 -9.31 1.96 8.72
N GLY A 166 -9.20 1.94 10.07
CA GLY A 166 -10.34 1.89 10.98
C GLY A 166 -10.82 0.48 11.27
N TRP A 167 -11.54 0.37 12.40
CA TRP A 167 -12.07 -0.86 12.93
C TRP A 167 -13.48 -0.64 13.47
N ASP A 168 -14.27 -1.69 13.49
CA ASP A 168 -15.56 -1.70 14.17
C ASP A 168 -15.40 -2.28 15.58
N TRP A 169 -14.86 -1.47 16.49
CA TRP A 169 -14.64 -1.87 17.86
C TRP A 169 -15.96 -2.14 18.57
N PRO A 170 -16.12 -3.28 19.28
CA PRO A 170 -17.37 -3.70 19.92
C PRO A 170 -17.60 -2.99 21.26
N ALA A 171 -17.52 -1.64 21.25
CA ALA A 171 -17.72 -0.80 22.42
C ALA A 171 -19.21 -0.50 22.61
N ASP A 172 -19.77 -0.91 23.73
CA ASP A 172 -21.12 -0.50 24.12
C ASP A 172 -21.18 1.02 24.36
N PRO A 173 -22.33 1.70 24.18
CA PRO A 173 -22.44 3.14 24.39
C PRO A 173 -21.96 3.62 25.75
N ALA A 174 -22.12 2.81 26.80
CA ALA A 174 -21.64 3.11 28.16
C ALA A 174 -20.10 3.10 28.26
N ASP A 175 -19.41 2.28 27.45
CA ASP A 175 -17.97 2.11 27.48
C ASP A 175 -17.27 3.04 26.47
N ALA A 176 -18.00 3.55 25.46
CA ALA A 176 -17.45 4.38 24.40
C ALA A 176 -16.80 5.68 24.89
N GLY A 177 -17.28 6.24 25.99
CA GLY A 177 -16.67 7.39 26.66
C GLY A 177 -15.31 7.06 27.23
N LEU A 178 -15.19 5.92 27.92
CA LEU A 178 -13.94 5.45 28.53
C LEU A 178 -12.87 5.06 27.48
N LEU A 179 -13.31 4.58 26.32
CA LEU A 179 -12.42 4.31 25.20
C LEU A 179 -11.91 5.63 24.58
N LYS A 180 -12.80 6.62 24.40
CA LYS A 180 -12.50 7.92 23.77
C LYS A 180 -11.75 8.88 24.69
N ASP A 181 -11.75 8.68 25.98
CA ASP A 181 -11.02 9.54 26.92
C ASP A 181 -9.52 9.56 26.66
N VAL A 182 -8.99 8.53 26.03
CA VAL A 182 -7.60 8.45 25.54
C VAL A 182 -7.38 9.19 24.22
N ASP A 183 -8.43 9.49 23.45
CA ASP A 183 -8.31 10.22 22.17
C ASP A 183 -8.13 11.75 22.36
N LYS A 184 -8.34 12.27 23.55
CA LYS A 184 -8.10 13.69 23.85
C LYS A 184 -6.60 13.98 23.75
N ARG A 185 -6.25 15.13 23.14
CA ARG A 185 -4.87 15.66 23.11
C ARG A 185 -4.22 15.83 24.49
N ASN A 186 -4.97 15.54 25.54
CA ASN A 186 -4.54 15.46 26.92
C ASN A 186 -4.57 13.99 27.32
N PRO A 187 -3.49 13.22 27.06
CA PRO A 187 -3.46 11.81 27.39
C PRO A 187 -3.66 11.63 28.88
N LEU A 188 -4.21 10.47 29.28
CA LEU A 188 -4.19 10.02 30.65
C LEU A 188 -2.74 10.05 31.15
N ARG A 189 -2.40 11.00 31.99
CA ARG A 189 -1.03 11.19 32.45
C ARG A 189 -0.82 10.47 33.78
N GLY A 190 0.12 9.52 33.76
CA GLY A 190 0.58 8.82 34.95
C GLY A 190 -0.35 7.72 35.49
N PRO A 191 0.13 6.94 36.46
CA PRO A 191 -0.60 5.78 37.00
C PRO A 191 -1.97 6.09 37.63
N GLY A 192 -2.20 7.35 38.01
CA GLY A 192 -3.47 7.79 38.63
C GLY A 192 -4.54 8.22 37.62
N ALA A 193 -4.25 8.25 36.33
CA ALA A 193 -5.20 8.70 35.32
C ALA A 193 -6.14 7.58 34.83
N MET A 194 -5.72 6.31 34.92
CA MET A 194 -6.54 5.15 34.61
C MET A 194 -7.32 4.72 35.89
N THR A 195 -8.62 4.48 35.70
CA THR A 195 -9.50 4.00 36.79
C THR A 195 -9.89 2.54 36.56
N ASP A 196 -10.47 1.89 37.60
CA ASP A 196 -11.01 0.54 37.44
C ASP A 196 -12.14 0.48 36.42
N ALA A 197 -12.87 1.58 36.22
CA ALA A 197 -13.89 1.68 35.17
C ALA A 197 -13.28 1.57 33.77
N HIS A 198 -12.13 2.21 33.54
CA HIS A 198 -11.40 2.06 32.27
C HIS A 198 -10.97 0.61 32.06
N ARG A 199 -10.36 -0.01 33.06
CA ARG A 199 -9.91 -1.40 33.01
C ARG A 199 -11.06 -2.36 32.71
N ALA A 200 -12.20 -2.19 33.40
CA ALA A 200 -13.37 -3.01 33.17
C ALA A 200 -13.97 -2.82 31.76
N ALA A 201 -14.03 -1.58 31.26
CA ALA A 201 -14.50 -1.29 29.91
C ALA A 201 -13.58 -1.92 28.85
N TRP A 202 -12.26 -1.75 28.97
CA TRP A 202 -11.27 -2.34 28.06
C TRP A 202 -11.34 -3.87 28.08
N GLN A 203 -11.49 -4.49 29.24
CA GLN A 203 -11.73 -5.93 29.38
C GLN A 203 -12.96 -6.38 28.57
N ARG A 204 -14.09 -5.66 28.66
CA ARG A 204 -15.30 -6.01 27.91
C ARG A 204 -15.15 -5.82 26.41
N ILE A 205 -14.48 -4.74 25.98
CA ILE A 205 -14.28 -4.43 24.55
C ILE A 205 -13.33 -5.44 23.92
N PHE A 206 -12.13 -5.60 24.48
CA PHE A 206 -11.06 -6.39 23.86
C PHE A 206 -11.19 -7.91 24.07
N SER A 207 -12.16 -8.37 24.86
CA SER A 207 -12.52 -9.79 24.93
C SER A 207 -13.44 -10.25 23.79
N LYS A 208 -14.02 -9.30 23.03
CA LYS A 208 -14.93 -9.57 21.91
C LYS A 208 -14.17 -9.54 20.58
N PRO A 209 -14.71 -10.17 19.51
CA PRO A 209 -14.21 -9.97 18.16
C PRO A 209 -14.36 -8.50 17.73
N VAL A 210 -13.41 -8.00 16.93
CA VAL A 210 -13.44 -6.68 16.30
C VAL A 210 -13.76 -6.83 14.81
N GLY A 211 -14.67 -6.02 14.29
CA GLY A 211 -15.05 -6.04 12.89
C GLY A 211 -14.29 -5.04 12.03
N GLY A 212 -14.53 -5.10 10.71
CA GLY A 212 -14.10 -4.09 9.75
C GLY A 212 -12.59 -3.98 9.49
N GLY A 213 -11.80 -4.95 9.96
CA GLY A 213 -10.37 -5.03 9.72
C GLY A 213 -10.02 -5.70 8.38
N PRO A 214 -8.74 -6.10 8.19
CA PRO A 214 -8.29 -6.72 6.94
C PRO A 214 -9.09 -7.94 6.50
N THR A 215 -9.53 -8.79 7.44
CA THR A 215 -10.32 -9.98 7.12
C THR A 215 -11.74 -9.65 6.62
N ALA A 216 -12.24 -8.45 6.88
CA ALA A 216 -13.46 -7.94 6.28
C ALA A 216 -13.23 -7.26 4.90
N CYS A 217 -11.97 -7.20 4.46
CA CYS A 217 -11.55 -6.56 3.22
C CYS A 217 -10.80 -7.56 2.31
N GLY A 218 -11.21 -8.84 2.31
CA GLY A 218 -10.74 -9.88 1.41
C GLY A 218 -9.47 -10.63 1.81
N PHE A 219 -8.81 -10.27 2.92
CA PHE A 219 -7.68 -11.05 3.41
C PHE A 219 -8.14 -12.28 4.19
N ASP A 220 -7.60 -13.46 3.85
CA ASP A 220 -7.86 -14.70 4.59
C ASP A 220 -7.33 -14.62 6.02
N THR A 221 -6.18 -13.96 6.20
CA THR A 221 -5.53 -13.82 7.51
C THR A 221 -4.95 -12.43 7.71
N TYR A 222 -4.92 -12.01 8.96
CA TYR A 222 -4.27 -10.79 9.41
C TYR A 222 -3.46 -11.02 10.68
N PHE A 223 -2.29 -10.38 10.75
CA PHE A 223 -1.53 -10.24 11.99
C PHE A 223 -0.82 -8.88 12.00
N GLY A 224 -1.04 -8.06 13.04
CA GLY A 224 -0.37 -6.77 13.10
C GLY A 224 -0.89 -5.84 14.18
N THR A 225 -0.71 -4.54 13.96
CA THR A 225 -1.20 -3.47 14.83
C THR A 225 -2.06 -2.50 14.04
N ASP A 226 -2.95 -1.75 14.69
CA ASP A 226 -3.66 -0.67 14.00
C ASP A 226 -2.67 0.44 13.62
N VAL A 227 -2.12 1.14 14.61
CA VAL A 227 -1.11 2.19 14.43
C VAL A 227 -0.04 2.02 15.51
N PRO A 228 1.27 2.03 15.17
CA PRO A 228 2.31 1.65 16.13
C PRO A 228 2.43 2.61 17.33
N ASN A 229 1.99 3.86 17.19
CA ASN A 229 2.05 4.88 18.23
C ASN A 229 0.68 5.22 18.84
N TRP A 230 -0.35 4.41 18.54
CA TRP A 230 -1.71 4.57 19.10
C TRP A 230 -2.21 3.26 19.73
N PRO A 231 -3.03 3.36 20.79
CA PRO A 231 -3.65 2.16 21.37
C PRO A 231 -4.71 1.55 20.42
N PRO A 232 -5.03 0.26 20.60
CA PRO A 232 -4.54 -0.61 21.65
C PRO A 232 -3.10 -1.08 21.34
N PHE A 233 -2.22 -1.02 22.34
CA PHE A 233 -0.86 -1.53 22.23
C PHE A 233 -0.86 -3.04 22.47
N CYS A 234 -1.19 -3.76 21.41
CA CYS A 234 -1.20 -5.20 21.30
C CYS A 234 -1.16 -5.59 19.83
N PHE A 235 -0.85 -6.83 19.53
CA PHE A 235 -1.14 -7.37 18.20
C PHE A 235 -2.63 -7.70 18.09
N ILE A 236 -3.10 -7.69 16.85
CA ILE A 236 -4.42 -8.17 16.46
C ILE A 236 -4.18 -9.33 15.49
N GLU A 237 -4.79 -10.46 15.73
CA GLU A 237 -4.77 -11.62 14.85
C GLU A 237 -6.18 -11.87 14.34
N ASN A 238 -6.37 -11.72 13.04
CA ASN A 238 -7.65 -11.74 12.34
C ASN A 238 -8.64 -10.71 12.93
N ASP A 239 -9.58 -11.17 13.74
CA ASP A 239 -10.64 -10.36 14.34
C ASP A 239 -10.50 -10.24 15.88
N ARG A 240 -9.32 -10.54 16.46
CA ARG A 240 -9.11 -10.51 17.91
C ARG A 240 -7.78 -9.90 18.30
N THR A 241 -7.79 -9.21 19.44
CA THR A 241 -6.53 -8.83 20.08
C THR A 241 -5.80 -10.07 20.61
N VAL A 242 -4.49 -10.10 20.41
CA VAL A 242 -3.63 -11.13 21.02
C VAL A 242 -3.40 -10.73 22.47
N GLY A 243 -4.15 -11.35 23.36
CA GLY A 243 -4.30 -10.93 24.74
C GLY A 243 -5.31 -9.79 24.91
N ILE A 244 -5.54 -9.37 26.15
CA ILE A 244 -6.52 -8.33 26.48
C ILE A 244 -5.77 -7.11 27.04
N PRO A 245 -5.65 -6.00 26.29
CA PRO A 245 -4.94 -4.81 26.74
C PRO A 245 -5.76 -4.06 27.79
N THR A 246 -5.38 -4.18 29.07
CA THR A 246 -6.05 -3.58 30.21
C THR A 246 -5.15 -2.74 31.10
N THR A 247 -3.86 -2.60 30.70
CA THR A 247 -2.92 -1.71 31.37
C THR A 247 -2.76 -0.41 30.57
N LEU A 248 -2.06 0.56 31.13
CA LEU A 248 -1.74 1.81 30.45
C LEU A 248 -0.25 1.80 30.09
N LEU A 249 0.07 2.00 28.80
CA LEU A 249 1.47 2.13 28.39
C LEU A 249 2.06 3.43 28.95
N PRO A 250 3.21 3.39 29.63
CA PRO A 250 3.87 4.59 30.14
C PRO A 250 4.24 5.57 29.03
N LEU A 251 4.16 6.88 29.32
CA LEU A 251 4.53 7.92 28.34
C LEU A 251 5.99 7.83 27.91
N ASP A 252 6.88 7.44 28.83
CA ASP A 252 8.31 7.29 28.55
C ASP A 252 8.56 6.17 27.54
N ASP A 253 7.76 5.08 27.57
CA ASP A 253 7.84 4.00 26.60
C ASP A 253 7.38 4.45 25.22
N LEU A 254 6.52 5.45 25.14
CA LEU A 254 6.10 6.11 23.89
C LEU A 254 7.14 7.12 23.37
N LYS A 255 8.32 7.21 24.00
CA LYS A 255 9.44 8.11 23.63
C LYS A 255 9.02 9.59 23.55
N ASN A 256 7.95 9.98 24.25
CA ASN A 256 7.42 11.34 24.27
C ASN A 256 7.12 11.99 22.90
N TYR A 257 6.92 11.19 21.84
CA TYR A 257 6.56 11.73 20.54
C TYR A 257 5.17 12.37 20.58
N ARG A 258 5.08 13.59 20.05
CA ARG A 258 3.84 14.41 20.08
C ARG A 258 2.65 13.73 19.40
N ALA A 259 2.89 12.90 18.39
CA ALA A 259 1.86 12.17 17.66
C ALA A 259 1.38 10.92 18.39
N SER A 260 2.10 10.46 19.44
CA SER A 260 1.75 9.26 20.18
C SER A 260 0.60 9.50 21.14
N ARG A 261 -0.22 8.47 21.32
CA ARG A 261 -1.39 8.48 22.20
C ARG A 261 -1.24 7.41 23.27
N GLN A 262 -1.45 7.80 24.50
CA GLN A 262 -1.49 6.85 25.61
C GLN A 262 -2.85 6.12 25.62
N GLY A 263 -2.89 4.86 26.03
CA GLY A 263 -4.14 4.11 26.13
C GLY A 263 -3.95 2.63 26.46
N PRO A 264 -4.97 1.80 26.22
CA PRO A 264 -4.93 0.39 26.57
C PRO A 264 -3.74 -0.34 25.94
N ALA A 265 -3.02 -1.09 26.78
CA ALA A 265 -1.85 -1.87 26.42
C ALA A 265 -1.88 -3.25 27.10
N LEU A 266 -1.20 -4.21 26.49
CA LEU A 266 -0.82 -5.44 27.20
C LEU A 266 0.23 -5.12 28.26
N GLU A 267 0.16 -5.82 29.36
CA GLU A 267 1.23 -5.76 30.34
C GLU A 267 2.57 -6.20 29.73
N GLY A 268 3.60 -5.39 29.93
CA GLY A 268 4.93 -5.67 29.37
C GLY A 268 5.05 -5.44 27.87
N TRP A 269 4.13 -4.71 27.22
CA TRP A 269 4.25 -4.36 25.81
C TRP A 269 5.54 -3.60 25.53
N GLN A 270 6.29 -4.07 24.53
CA GLN A 270 7.54 -3.47 24.08
C GLN A 270 7.43 -3.06 22.61
N LEU A 271 7.65 -1.79 22.34
CA LEU A 271 7.57 -1.25 20.97
C LEU A 271 8.65 -1.83 20.05
N GLU A 272 9.82 -2.13 20.61
CA GLU A 272 10.95 -2.74 19.93
C GLU A 272 10.64 -4.15 19.41
N SER A 273 9.68 -4.86 20.03
CA SER A 273 9.28 -6.20 19.58
C SER A 273 8.41 -6.20 18.32
N VAL A 274 7.82 -5.05 17.94
CA VAL A 274 6.81 -5.00 16.87
C VAL A 274 7.43 -5.37 15.52
N LEU A 275 8.45 -4.66 15.08
CA LEU A 275 9.03 -4.86 13.75
C LEU A 275 9.64 -6.26 13.55
N PRO A 276 10.43 -6.81 14.50
CA PRO A 276 10.92 -8.18 14.41
C PRO A 276 9.80 -9.23 14.36
N THR A 277 8.73 -9.04 15.14
CA THR A 277 7.60 -9.97 15.13
C THR A 277 6.88 -9.98 13.78
N LEU A 278 6.69 -8.82 13.15
CA LEU A 278 6.10 -8.73 11.81
C LEU A 278 6.97 -9.42 10.77
N ARG A 279 8.31 -9.22 10.82
CA ARG A 279 9.28 -9.93 9.97
C ARG A 279 9.15 -11.44 10.13
N ASP A 280 9.18 -11.94 11.35
CA ASP A 280 9.14 -13.37 11.64
C ASP A 280 7.84 -14.02 11.16
N ARG A 281 6.71 -13.32 11.31
CA ARG A 281 5.41 -13.76 10.78
C ARG A 281 5.38 -13.79 9.26
N ALA A 282 5.96 -12.80 8.59
CA ALA A 282 6.06 -12.76 7.13
C ALA A 282 6.94 -13.90 6.60
N VAL A 283 8.11 -14.10 7.20
CA VAL A 283 9.03 -15.19 6.85
C VAL A 283 8.35 -16.55 7.03
N ALA A 284 7.71 -16.79 8.18
CA ALA A 284 7.01 -18.04 8.46
C ALA A 284 5.86 -18.32 7.47
N LEU A 285 5.12 -17.27 7.04
CA LEU A 285 4.08 -17.39 6.02
C LEU A 285 4.69 -17.82 4.67
N ILE A 286 5.77 -17.18 4.24
CA ILE A 286 6.46 -17.49 2.98
C ILE A 286 6.96 -18.95 3.01
N GLU A 287 7.61 -19.36 4.08
CA GLU A 287 8.12 -20.73 4.24
C GLU A 287 7.00 -21.77 4.21
N LYS A 288 5.89 -21.49 4.86
CA LYS A 288 4.71 -22.37 4.84
C LYS A 288 4.07 -22.45 3.46
N SER A 289 3.97 -21.31 2.75
CA SER A 289 3.29 -21.24 1.44
C SER A 289 4.04 -22.00 0.35
N SER A 290 5.35 -22.14 0.45
CA SER A 290 6.17 -22.88 -0.53
C SER A 290 5.80 -24.36 -0.62
N SER A 291 5.33 -24.97 0.48
CA SER A 291 4.93 -26.39 0.51
C SER A 291 3.57 -26.66 -0.15
N ASP A 292 2.71 -25.66 -0.24
CA ASP A 292 1.29 -25.83 -0.58
C ASP A 292 0.98 -25.63 -2.07
N LYS A 293 1.94 -25.14 -2.87
CA LYS A 293 1.79 -24.78 -4.31
C LYS A 293 0.63 -23.82 -4.62
N THR A 294 -0.01 -23.25 -3.62
CA THR A 294 -1.06 -22.25 -3.79
C THR A 294 -0.40 -20.88 -3.83
N PRO A 295 -0.60 -20.08 -4.88
CA PRO A 295 -0.02 -18.74 -4.91
C PRO A 295 -0.57 -17.89 -3.78
N PHE A 296 0.25 -16.97 -3.27
CA PHE A 296 -0.17 -16.05 -2.22
C PHE A 296 -0.09 -14.58 -2.66
N LEU A 297 -0.94 -13.75 -2.06
CA LEU A 297 -0.78 -12.31 -1.98
C LEU A 297 -0.47 -11.96 -0.53
N LEU A 298 0.74 -11.45 -0.28
CA LEU A 298 1.14 -10.91 1.02
C LEU A 298 1.24 -9.39 0.94
N TYR A 299 0.35 -8.68 1.64
CA TYR A 299 0.48 -7.26 1.93
C TYR A 299 1.22 -7.12 3.25
N LEU A 300 2.42 -6.55 3.20
CA LEU A 300 3.33 -6.37 4.33
C LEU A 300 3.52 -4.88 4.63
N PRO A 301 2.51 -4.20 5.22
CA PRO A 301 2.63 -2.81 5.64
C PRO A 301 3.43 -2.73 6.94
N LEU A 302 4.70 -2.42 6.82
CA LEU A 302 5.60 -2.24 7.95
C LEU A 302 5.13 -1.07 8.83
N THR A 303 5.50 -1.11 10.10
CA THR A 303 5.28 -0.01 11.05
C THR A 303 6.45 0.99 11.06
N SER A 304 7.48 0.73 10.30
CA SER A 304 8.74 1.48 10.27
C SER A 304 8.99 2.17 8.92
N PRO A 305 9.76 3.25 8.92
CA PRO A 305 10.42 3.94 10.05
C PRO A 305 9.54 4.98 10.78
N HIS A 306 8.21 4.82 10.83
CA HIS A 306 7.30 5.70 11.56
C HIS A 306 7.59 5.70 13.09
N THR A 307 7.27 6.79 13.76
CA THR A 307 7.31 6.87 15.22
C THR A 307 6.31 5.90 15.89
N PRO A 308 6.65 5.33 17.08
CA PRO A 308 7.80 5.57 17.92
C PRO A 308 9.06 4.98 17.30
N LEU A 309 10.20 5.70 17.44
CA LEU A 309 11.48 5.22 16.89
C LEU A 309 12.08 4.16 17.85
N ALA A 310 11.52 2.96 17.80
CA ALA A 310 11.90 1.84 18.65
C ALA A 310 12.92 0.95 17.92
N VAL A 311 14.18 1.39 17.98
CA VAL A 311 15.31 0.74 17.28
C VAL A 311 15.87 -0.41 18.12
N ASN A 312 16.05 -1.57 17.48
CA ASN A 312 16.67 -2.76 18.08
C ASN A 312 18.20 -2.76 17.96
N GLU A 313 18.87 -3.51 18.84
CA GLU A 313 20.26 -3.90 18.61
C GLU A 313 20.32 -4.91 17.42
N PRO A 314 21.33 -4.85 16.53
CA PRO A 314 22.52 -3.97 16.60
C PRO A 314 22.37 -2.62 15.87
N TRP A 315 21.15 -2.19 15.55
CA TRP A 315 20.92 -1.01 14.71
C TRP A 315 21.09 0.33 15.42
N ARG A 316 21.03 0.36 16.76
CA ARG A 316 21.20 1.61 17.53
C ARG A 316 22.57 2.24 17.28
N GLY A 317 22.57 3.46 16.73
CA GLY A 317 23.76 4.19 16.34
C GLY A 317 24.44 3.69 15.07
N ALA A 318 23.91 2.69 14.40
CA ALA A 318 24.53 2.06 13.24
C ALA A 318 24.62 2.99 12.02
N SER A 319 23.70 3.94 11.89
CA SER A 319 23.72 4.93 10.80
C SER A 319 24.90 5.92 10.90
N GLY A 320 25.46 6.12 12.08
CA GLY A 320 26.47 7.15 12.35
C GLY A 320 25.93 8.59 12.27
N LEU A 321 24.61 8.76 12.12
CA LEU A 321 23.96 10.07 11.97
C LEU A 321 23.42 10.62 13.29
N ASP A 322 23.64 9.92 14.43
CA ASP A 322 23.10 10.28 15.73
C ASP A 322 21.60 10.63 15.67
N ASN A 323 20.85 9.78 14.96
CA ASN A 323 19.43 9.96 14.73
C ASN A 323 18.73 8.61 14.67
N ALA A 324 17.82 8.36 15.59
CA ALA A 324 17.11 7.08 15.71
C ALA A 324 16.23 6.74 14.49
N PHE A 325 15.78 7.74 13.73
CA PHE A 325 15.08 7.47 12.47
C PHE A 325 16.02 6.85 11.45
N ALA A 326 17.22 7.38 11.31
CA ALA A 326 18.22 6.83 10.38
C ALA A 326 18.59 5.39 10.72
N ASP A 327 18.73 5.09 12.01
CA ASP A 327 18.99 3.73 12.50
C ASP A 327 17.80 2.80 12.20
N LEU A 328 16.58 3.29 12.38
CA LEU A 328 15.35 2.52 12.10
C LEU A 328 15.14 2.28 10.59
N VAL A 329 15.61 3.19 9.73
CA VAL A 329 15.64 2.95 8.28
C VAL A 329 16.55 1.76 7.94
N MET A 330 17.73 1.67 8.57
CA MET A 330 18.63 0.54 8.38
C MET A 330 18.01 -0.78 8.88
N GLU A 331 17.34 -0.76 10.02
CA GLU A 331 16.60 -1.92 10.52
C GLU A 331 15.45 -2.31 9.58
N THR A 332 14.75 -1.33 9.03
CA THR A 332 13.69 -1.54 8.02
C THR A 332 14.25 -2.22 6.76
N ASP A 333 15.39 -1.73 6.26
CA ASP A 333 16.08 -2.33 5.11
C ASP A 333 16.50 -3.79 5.39
N ALA A 334 16.98 -4.07 6.59
CA ALA A 334 17.31 -5.45 6.99
C ALA A 334 16.08 -6.37 7.02
N VAL A 335 14.94 -5.87 7.49
CA VAL A 335 13.67 -6.62 7.45
C VAL A 335 13.26 -6.94 6.00
N VAL A 336 13.41 -5.98 5.09
CA VAL A 336 13.21 -6.22 3.65
C VAL A 336 14.15 -7.33 3.16
N GLY A 337 15.42 -7.27 3.57
CA GLY A 337 16.42 -8.29 3.24
C GLY A 337 16.03 -9.69 3.73
N ASP A 338 15.59 -9.82 4.98
CA ASP A 338 15.19 -11.11 5.57
C ASP A 338 13.98 -11.71 4.83
N VAL A 339 13.01 -10.90 4.45
CA VAL A 339 11.82 -11.33 3.70
C VAL A 339 12.20 -11.78 2.29
N LEU A 340 13.06 -11.03 1.59
CA LEU A 340 13.56 -11.42 0.26
C LEU A 340 14.39 -12.69 0.33
N ALA A 341 15.25 -12.83 1.35
CA ALA A 341 16.03 -14.04 1.58
C ALA A 341 15.15 -15.28 1.87
N ALA A 342 13.99 -15.09 2.52
CA ALA A 342 13.03 -16.16 2.71
C ALA A 342 12.47 -16.66 1.37
N ILE A 343 12.09 -15.78 0.46
CA ILE A 343 11.62 -16.11 -0.89
C ILE A 343 12.69 -16.88 -1.68
N GLU A 344 13.95 -16.44 -1.59
CA GLU A 344 15.10 -17.12 -2.23
C GLU A 344 15.33 -18.51 -1.62
N ARG A 345 15.35 -18.60 -0.30
CA ARG A 345 15.61 -19.84 0.44
C ARG A 345 14.61 -20.95 0.12
N VAL A 346 13.34 -20.60 -0.07
CA VAL A 346 12.30 -21.59 -0.43
C VAL A 346 12.14 -21.79 -1.93
N GLY A 347 12.97 -21.15 -2.75
CA GLY A 347 13.05 -21.38 -4.19
C GLY A 347 11.89 -20.84 -5.02
N ILE A 348 11.18 -19.80 -4.53
CA ILE A 348 10.04 -19.19 -5.24
C ILE A 348 10.37 -17.81 -5.82
N ALA A 349 11.64 -17.40 -5.74
CA ALA A 349 12.06 -16.06 -6.14
C ALA A 349 11.73 -15.74 -7.62
N ASP A 350 11.86 -16.71 -8.51
CA ASP A 350 11.61 -16.54 -9.94
C ASP A 350 10.12 -16.51 -10.29
N ASN A 351 9.25 -16.96 -9.37
CA ASN A 351 7.80 -16.93 -9.50
C ASN A 351 7.14 -16.00 -8.47
N THR A 352 7.79 -14.90 -8.12
CA THR A 352 7.25 -13.92 -7.18
C THR A 352 7.40 -12.50 -7.73
N LEU A 353 6.25 -11.82 -7.89
CA LEU A 353 6.18 -10.38 -8.10
C LEU A 353 6.36 -9.68 -6.75
N VAL A 354 7.41 -8.87 -6.62
CA VAL A 354 7.68 -8.06 -5.41
C VAL A 354 7.51 -6.60 -5.75
N VAL A 355 6.69 -5.90 -4.97
CA VAL A 355 6.54 -4.44 -5.00
C VAL A 355 7.02 -3.88 -3.67
N PHE A 356 7.97 -2.95 -3.70
CA PHE A 356 8.39 -2.15 -2.54
C PHE A 356 8.00 -0.69 -2.76
N THR A 357 7.31 -0.08 -1.79
CA THR A 357 6.98 1.36 -1.82
C THR A 357 6.73 1.90 -0.41
N SER A 358 6.43 3.21 -0.26
CA SER A 358 6.12 3.88 1.00
C SER A 358 4.76 4.57 0.91
N ASP A 359 4.09 4.78 2.05
CA ASP A 359 2.76 5.40 2.08
C ASP A 359 2.78 6.92 1.88
N ASN A 360 3.85 7.58 2.29
CA ASN A 360 4.09 9.02 2.10
C ASN A 360 5.57 9.35 2.29
N GLY A 361 5.91 10.62 2.16
CA GLY A 361 7.26 11.11 2.39
C GLY A 361 7.67 11.14 3.87
N PHE A 362 8.93 11.50 4.08
CA PHE A 362 9.59 11.60 5.39
C PHE A 362 8.86 12.53 6.37
N ALA A 363 8.77 12.13 7.63
CA ALA A 363 8.15 12.92 8.69
C ALA A 363 9.13 13.96 9.29
N PRO A 364 8.95 15.28 9.06
CA PRO A 364 9.99 16.26 9.40
C PRO A 364 10.23 16.44 10.90
N TYR A 365 9.31 16.00 11.75
CA TYR A 365 9.40 16.11 13.20
C TYR A 365 10.35 15.10 13.85
N VAL A 366 10.91 14.15 13.09
CA VAL A 366 11.91 13.20 13.58
C VAL A 366 13.35 13.66 13.33
N GLY A 367 13.55 14.93 12.93
CA GLY A 367 14.88 15.54 12.86
C GLY A 367 15.33 15.93 11.45
N ALA A 368 14.41 16.40 10.56
CA ALA A 368 14.76 16.81 9.19
C ALA A 368 15.97 17.73 9.12
N LYS A 369 15.98 18.81 9.92
CA LYS A 369 17.06 19.80 9.91
C LYS A 369 18.40 19.22 10.34
N ASP A 370 18.39 18.33 11.33
CA ASP A 370 19.60 17.71 11.85
C ASP A 370 20.19 16.72 10.84
N LEU A 371 19.34 15.93 10.18
CA LEU A 371 19.74 15.02 9.10
C LEU A 371 20.32 15.81 7.91
N GLU A 372 19.65 16.88 7.49
CA GLU A 372 20.11 17.73 6.38
C GLU A 372 21.42 18.44 6.69
N ALA A 373 21.62 18.90 7.93
CA ALA A 373 22.88 19.48 8.39
C ALA A 373 24.02 18.45 8.36
N ARG A 374 23.72 17.16 8.50
CA ARG A 374 24.67 16.05 8.39
C ARG A 374 24.82 15.53 6.95
N GLY A 375 24.18 16.19 5.99
CA GLY A 375 24.26 15.88 4.55
C GLY A 375 23.36 14.77 4.07
N HIS A 376 22.43 14.30 4.91
CA HIS A 376 21.36 13.39 4.50
C HIS A 376 20.09 14.18 4.22
N PHE A 377 19.53 14.02 3.03
CA PHE A 377 18.32 14.74 2.59
C PHE A 377 17.17 13.74 2.37
N PRO A 378 16.27 13.59 3.35
CA PRO A 378 15.21 12.57 3.30
C PRO A 378 14.25 12.67 2.11
N SER A 379 14.01 13.88 1.61
CA SER A 379 13.21 14.10 0.38
C SER A 379 14.06 14.13 -0.90
N GLY A 380 15.38 13.98 -0.80
CA GLY A 380 16.29 14.09 -1.94
C GLY A 380 16.25 15.49 -2.57
N PRO A 381 16.04 15.59 -3.88
CA PRO A 381 15.93 16.88 -4.58
C PRO A 381 14.54 17.53 -4.46
N LEU A 382 13.57 16.84 -3.87
CA LEU A 382 12.17 17.23 -3.83
C LEU A 382 11.90 18.25 -2.72
N ARG A 383 10.92 19.11 -2.92
CA ARG A 383 10.45 20.05 -1.89
C ARG A 383 9.43 19.38 -0.97
N GLY A 384 9.48 19.76 0.31
CA GLY A 384 8.47 19.38 1.29
C GLY A 384 8.72 18.02 1.92
N TYR A 385 7.77 17.62 2.76
CA TYR A 385 7.83 16.44 3.61
C TYR A 385 6.43 15.86 3.79
N LYS A 386 6.31 14.78 4.56
CA LYS A 386 5.02 14.19 4.97
C LYS A 386 3.93 15.24 5.15
N GLY A 387 2.77 14.99 4.60
CA GLY A 387 1.59 15.83 4.70
C GLY A 387 1.51 16.95 3.68
N ASP A 388 2.58 17.28 2.96
CA ASP A 388 2.61 18.39 2.01
C ASP A 388 2.02 18.02 0.65
N ALA A 389 1.52 19.05 -0.06
CA ALA A 389 1.12 18.94 -1.46
C ALA A 389 2.32 18.97 -2.41
N TRP A 390 3.51 19.35 -1.93
CA TRP A 390 4.75 19.31 -2.69
C TRP A 390 5.25 17.87 -2.86
N GLU A 391 6.10 17.66 -3.86
CA GLU A 391 6.58 16.33 -4.26
C GLU A 391 7.13 15.51 -3.09
N GLY A 392 7.89 16.10 -2.17
CA GLY A 392 8.44 15.43 -1.00
C GLY A 392 7.39 14.88 -0.01
N GLY A 393 6.12 15.30 -0.14
CA GLY A 393 5.02 14.76 0.66
C GLY A 393 4.47 13.44 0.15
N HIS A 394 4.45 13.22 -1.16
CA HIS A 394 3.72 12.12 -1.78
C HIS A 394 4.47 11.40 -2.91
N ARG A 395 5.62 11.90 -3.38
CA ARG A 395 6.50 11.15 -4.27
C ARG A 395 7.33 10.18 -3.44
N VAL A 396 7.20 8.89 -3.73
CA VAL A 396 7.70 7.80 -2.90
C VAL A 396 8.60 6.87 -3.69
N ALA A 397 9.45 6.11 -2.98
CA ALA A 397 10.16 5.01 -3.60
C ALA A 397 9.16 4.00 -4.17
N CYS A 398 9.41 3.50 -5.36
CA CYS A 398 8.64 2.42 -5.97
C CYS A 398 9.57 1.52 -6.79
N ILE A 399 9.69 0.28 -6.37
CA ILE A 399 10.56 -0.71 -6.99
C ILE A 399 9.71 -1.96 -7.24
N VAL A 400 9.76 -2.50 -8.45
CA VAL A 400 9.04 -3.70 -8.84
C VAL A 400 10.03 -4.72 -9.39
N ARG A 401 10.16 -5.85 -8.70
CA ARG A 401 10.88 -7.03 -9.19
C ARG A 401 9.84 -8.03 -9.70
N TYR A 402 9.86 -8.30 -11.00
CA TYR A 402 9.00 -9.31 -11.63
C TYR A 402 9.83 -10.12 -12.63
N PRO A 403 10.43 -11.23 -12.19
CA PRO A 403 11.30 -12.05 -13.04
C PRO A 403 10.64 -12.48 -14.34
N GLY A 404 11.38 -12.40 -15.42
CA GLY A 404 10.87 -12.72 -16.77
C GLY A 404 9.99 -11.64 -17.40
N VAL A 405 9.59 -10.59 -16.65
CA VAL A 405 8.74 -9.49 -17.13
C VAL A 405 9.48 -8.15 -17.03
N ALA A 406 9.87 -7.74 -15.82
CA ALA A 406 10.62 -6.50 -15.63
C ALA A 406 12.12 -6.74 -15.83
N LYS A 407 12.76 -5.91 -16.65
CA LYS A 407 14.21 -6.01 -16.88
C LYS A 407 14.98 -5.59 -15.63
N PRO A 408 15.87 -6.46 -15.08
CA PRO A 408 16.70 -6.11 -13.94
C PRO A 408 17.51 -4.82 -14.17
N GLY A 409 17.60 -3.97 -13.14
CA GLY A 409 18.34 -2.71 -13.15
C GLY A 409 17.74 -1.63 -14.03
N SER A 410 16.53 -1.83 -14.57
CA SER A 410 15.89 -0.81 -15.39
C SER A 410 15.30 0.33 -14.54
N VAL A 411 15.23 1.51 -15.16
CA VAL A 411 14.65 2.71 -14.54
C VAL A 411 13.53 3.22 -15.46
N CYS A 412 12.37 3.52 -14.85
CA CYS A 412 11.23 4.08 -15.53
C CYS A 412 10.89 5.44 -14.90
N ASP A 413 10.83 6.49 -15.71
CA ASP A 413 10.50 7.86 -15.30
C ASP A 413 9.06 8.26 -15.65
N ALA A 414 8.25 7.33 -16.15
CA ALA A 414 6.84 7.56 -16.38
C ALA A 414 6.12 7.88 -15.07
N LEU A 415 5.12 8.78 -15.17
CA LEU A 415 4.22 9.09 -14.08
C LEU A 415 3.39 7.85 -13.72
N VAL A 416 3.53 7.35 -12.50
CA VAL A 416 2.76 6.23 -11.96
C VAL A 416 2.21 6.53 -10.57
N HIS A 417 1.21 5.79 -10.17
CA HIS A 417 0.50 6.02 -8.91
C HIS A 417 0.23 4.71 -8.17
N GLN A 418 0.16 4.74 -6.84
CA GLN A 418 -0.13 3.53 -6.05
C GLN A 418 -1.50 2.91 -6.37
N ALA A 419 -2.46 3.71 -6.85
CA ALA A 419 -3.73 3.19 -7.36
C ALA A 419 -3.54 2.16 -8.48
N ASP A 420 -2.45 2.25 -9.24
CA ASP A 420 -2.18 1.43 -10.42
C ASP A 420 -1.93 -0.05 -10.10
N LEU A 421 -1.69 -0.37 -8.82
CA LEU A 421 -1.48 -1.76 -8.40
C LEU A 421 -2.73 -2.63 -8.58
N MET A 422 -3.95 -2.09 -8.43
CA MET A 422 -5.18 -2.84 -8.63
C MET A 422 -5.28 -3.38 -10.07
N ALA A 423 -5.17 -2.51 -11.08
CA ALA A 423 -5.21 -2.90 -12.48
C ALA A 423 -3.98 -3.75 -12.87
N THR A 424 -2.81 -3.46 -12.28
CA THR A 424 -1.61 -4.28 -12.49
C THR A 424 -1.82 -5.72 -12.03
N PHE A 425 -2.41 -5.91 -10.84
CA PHE A 425 -2.68 -7.25 -10.32
C PHE A 425 -3.79 -7.94 -11.12
N ALA A 426 -4.82 -7.21 -11.59
CA ALA A 426 -5.81 -7.76 -12.51
C ALA A 426 -5.14 -8.33 -13.78
N ASP A 427 -4.22 -7.58 -14.40
CA ASP A 427 -3.46 -8.04 -15.56
C ASP A 427 -2.55 -9.26 -15.23
N VAL A 428 -1.91 -9.26 -14.06
CA VAL A 428 -1.10 -10.41 -13.59
C VAL A 428 -1.96 -11.66 -13.42
N LEU A 429 -3.19 -11.48 -12.95
CA LEU A 429 -4.16 -12.56 -12.79
C LEU A 429 -4.85 -12.97 -14.11
N GLY A 430 -4.71 -12.14 -15.15
CA GLY A 430 -5.37 -12.34 -16.45
C GLY A 430 -6.88 -12.10 -16.40
N VAL A 431 -7.35 -11.11 -15.63
CA VAL A 431 -8.76 -10.81 -15.41
C VAL A 431 -9.08 -9.34 -15.63
N GLU A 432 -10.31 -9.04 -15.99
CA GLU A 432 -10.82 -7.69 -16.10
C GLU A 432 -11.43 -7.23 -14.77
N LEU A 433 -11.21 -5.96 -14.44
CA LEU A 433 -11.84 -5.36 -13.26
C LEU A 433 -13.32 -5.07 -13.54
N PRO A 434 -14.19 -5.24 -12.53
CA PRO A 434 -15.55 -4.72 -12.59
C PRO A 434 -15.59 -3.22 -12.86
N ALA A 435 -16.66 -2.74 -13.50
CA ALA A 435 -16.80 -1.34 -13.89
C ALA A 435 -16.76 -0.35 -12.70
N ASP A 436 -17.09 -0.81 -11.51
CA ASP A 436 -17.12 -0.06 -10.24
C ASP A 436 -15.90 -0.31 -9.35
N ALA A 437 -14.82 -0.90 -9.88
CA ALA A 437 -13.59 -1.17 -9.18
C ALA A 437 -12.39 -0.54 -9.89
N GLY A 438 -11.36 -0.15 -9.12
CA GLY A 438 -10.13 0.39 -9.67
C GLY A 438 -10.33 1.67 -10.47
N GLU A 439 -11.27 2.53 -10.07
CA GLU A 439 -11.72 3.72 -10.82
C GLU A 439 -10.59 4.67 -11.20
N ASP A 440 -9.47 4.63 -10.45
CA ASP A 440 -8.30 5.47 -10.68
C ASP A 440 -7.03 4.68 -11.02
N SER A 441 -7.21 3.41 -11.39
CA SER A 441 -6.12 2.44 -11.60
C SER A 441 -5.82 2.22 -13.08
N PHE A 442 -4.52 2.21 -13.42
CA PHE A 442 -4.00 1.91 -14.75
C PHE A 442 -2.92 0.85 -14.61
N SER A 443 -2.94 -0.18 -15.44
CA SER A 443 -1.94 -1.25 -15.33
C SER A 443 -0.52 -0.78 -15.63
N LEU A 444 0.42 -1.15 -14.77
CA LEU A 444 1.85 -0.93 -14.97
C LEU A 444 2.47 -1.98 -15.90
N MET A 445 1.76 -3.03 -16.28
CA MET A 445 2.30 -4.13 -17.08
C MET A 445 2.93 -3.70 -18.41
N PRO A 446 2.39 -2.71 -19.16
CA PRO A 446 3.07 -2.19 -20.35
C PRO A 446 4.47 -1.64 -20.04
N LEU A 447 4.63 -0.87 -18.95
CA LEU A 447 5.92 -0.32 -18.52
C LEU A 447 6.86 -1.43 -18.03
N LEU A 448 6.36 -2.36 -17.24
CA LEU A 448 7.15 -3.49 -16.71
C LEU A 448 7.70 -4.37 -17.85
N ARG A 449 6.99 -4.49 -18.97
CA ARG A 449 7.43 -5.19 -20.18
C ARG A 449 8.40 -4.36 -21.04
N GLY A 450 8.79 -3.16 -20.60
CA GLY A 450 9.75 -2.30 -21.27
C GLY A 450 9.12 -1.34 -22.30
N GLY A 451 7.79 -1.12 -22.24
CA GLY A 451 7.13 -0.07 -23.00
C GLY A 451 7.53 1.33 -22.49
N SER A 452 7.55 2.31 -23.38
CA SER A 452 7.88 3.72 -23.10
C SER A 452 6.66 4.63 -23.01
N GLU A 453 5.52 4.17 -23.49
CA GLU A 453 4.31 4.98 -23.50
C GLU A 453 3.72 5.13 -22.09
N PRO A 454 3.39 6.36 -21.66
CA PRO A 454 2.77 6.59 -20.36
C PRO A 454 1.44 5.82 -20.23
N VAL A 455 1.28 5.11 -19.10
CA VAL A 455 0.02 4.38 -18.82
C VAL A 455 -1.07 5.32 -18.32
N ARG A 456 -0.69 6.50 -17.80
CA ARG A 456 -1.59 7.55 -17.35
C ARG A 456 -1.08 8.93 -17.76
N GLN A 457 -1.98 9.84 -18.06
CA GLN A 457 -1.66 11.24 -18.33
C GLN A 457 -1.72 12.08 -17.05
N HIS A 458 -2.66 11.78 -16.15
CA HIS A 458 -2.91 12.58 -14.98
C HIS A 458 -2.81 11.76 -13.69
N ALA A 459 -2.34 12.39 -12.62
CA ALA A 459 -2.38 11.84 -11.26
C ALA A 459 -2.80 12.93 -10.27
N VAL A 460 -3.56 12.55 -9.25
CA VAL A 460 -4.02 13.47 -8.20
C VAL A 460 -3.50 12.99 -6.85
N SER A 461 -2.81 13.88 -6.14
CA SER A 461 -2.37 13.67 -4.77
C SER A 461 -2.86 14.81 -3.88
N CYS A 462 -3.12 14.54 -2.61
CA CYS A 462 -3.61 15.53 -1.67
C CYS A 462 -2.64 15.72 -0.50
N ALA A 463 -2.50 16.95 -0.04
CA ALA A 463 -1.89 17.22 1.25
C ALA A 463 -2.77 16.71 2.40
N MET A 464 -2.22 16.69 3.62
CA MET A 464 -2.95 16.35 4.85
C MET A 464 -4.19 17.22 5.06
N SER A 465 -4.16 18.50 4.66
CA SER A 465 -5.32 19.40 4.74
C SER A 465 -6.43 19.10 3.72
N GLY A 466 -6.20 18.20 2.78
CA GLY A 466 -7.07 17.97 1.63
C GLY A 466 -6.73 18.89 0.43
N LEU A 467 -5.70 19.72 0.52
CA LEU A 467 -5.22 20.54 -0.59
C LEU A 467 -4.77 19.61 -1.73
N ALA A 468 -5.52 19.64 -2.84
CA ALA A 468 -5.25 18.76 -3.97
C ALA A 468 -4.16 19.33 -4.88
N SER A 469 -3.41 18.44 -5.49
CA SER A 469 -2.50 18.70 -6.60
C SER A 469 -2.79 17.75 -7.75
N ILE A 470 -2.71 18.24 -8.98
CA ILE A 470 -2.82 17.43 -10.19
C ILE A 470 -1.53 17.50 -11.00
N ARG A 471 -1.06 16.34 -11.46
CA ARG A 471 -0.01 16.18 -12.45
C ARG A 471 -0.61 16.05 -13.85
N ASP A 472 0.01 16.70 -14.82
CA ASP A 472 -0.24 16.53 -16.25
C ASP A 472 1.12 16.50 -16.95
N GLY A 473 1.64 15.30 -17.20
CA GLY A 473 3.02 15.10 -17.63
C GLY A 473 4.00 15.78 -16.65
N GLN A 474 4.85 16.67 -17.18
CA GLN A 474 5.83 17.43 -16.39
C GLN A 474 5.23 18.55 -15.52
N TRP A 475 3.98 18.93 -15.75
CA TRP A 475 3.35 20.02 -15.05
C TRP A 475 2.64 19.56 -13.79
N LYS A 476 2.73 20.38 -12.75
CA LYS A 476 2.01 20.18 -11.49
C LYS A 476 1.28 21.45 -11.09
N LEU A 477 -0.04 21.33 -10.90
CA LEU A 477 -0.89 22.38 -10.37
C LEU A 477 -1.36 22.01 -8.96
N ILE A 478 -1.06 22.86 -7.97
CA ILE A 478 -1.59 22.77 -6.60
C ILE A 478 -2.74 23.76 -6.48
N LEU A 479 -3.92 23.28 -6.08
CA LEU A 479 -5.18 24.02 -6.07
C LEU A 479 -5.35 24.91 -4.82
N GLY A 480 -4.27 25.55 -4.39
CA GLY A 480 -4.30 26.47 -3.25
C GLY A 480 -2.91 26.95 -2.85
N LYS A 481 -2.86 27.72 -1.76
CA LYS A 481 -1.64 28.31 -1.20
C LYS A 481 -0.97 27.40 -0.18
N GLY A 482 0.36 27.44 -0.13
CA GLY A 482 1.17 26.76 0.90
C GLY A 482 1.31 25.27 0.70
N ALA A 483 1.84 24.60 1.73
CA ALA A 483 2.14 23.18 1.70
C ALA A 483 0.92 22.28 1.96
N GLY A 484 -0.02 22.75 2.76
CA GLY A 484 -1.15 21.95 3.22
C GLY A 484 -0.80 20.87 4.25
N GLY A 485 0.47 20.76 4.67
CA GLY A 485 0.96 19.71 5.56
C GLY A 485 1.91 20.18 6.65
N PHE A 486 3.01 19.44 6.87
CA PHE A 486 3.90 19.66 8.01
C PHE A 486 5.02 20.68 7.78
N SER A 487 5.30 21.07 6.53
CA SER A 487 6.30 22.10 6.25
C SER A 487 5.87 23.45 6.81
N LYS A 488 6.67 23.99 7.74
CA LYS A 488 6.45 25.30 8.34
C LYS A 488 7.21 26.37 7.55
N GLY A 489 6.61 27.53 7.34
CA GLY A 489 7.29 28.71 6.82
C GLY A 489 7.17 28.99 5.34
N ALA A 490 6.55 28.12 4.55
CA ALA A 490 6.12 28.47 3.20
C ALA A 490 4.71 29.05 3.23
N VAL A 491 4.51 30.10 4.02
CA VAL A 491 3.30 30.93 3.88
C VAL A 491 3.45 31.60 2.53
N ALA A 492 2.65 31.17 1.56
CA ALA A 492 2.50 31.90 0.31
C ALA A 492 2.28 33.37 0.68
N SER A 493 2.95 34.30 -0.01
CA SER A 493 2.68 35.73 0.13
C SER A 493 1.17 35.93 0.13
N LYS A 494 0.64 36.73 1.04
CA LYS A 494 -0.79 37.08 1.05
C LYS A 494 -1.22 37.64 -0.31
N ASP A 495 -0.30 38.27 -1.00
CA ASP A 495 -0.48 38.92 -2.29
C ASP A 495 -0.11 38.04 -3.49
N GLY A 496 0.31 36.80 -3.26
CA GLY A 496 0.64 35.82 -4.32
C GLY A 496 -0.59 35.12 -4.90
N PRO A 497 -0.42 34.40 -6.04
CA PRO A 497 -1.52 33.70 -6.70
C PRO A 497 -2.18 32.67 -5.77
N ASP A 498 -3.47 32.43 -6.00
CA ASP A 498 -4.26 31.50 -5.18
C ASP A 498 -3.95 30.02 -5.44
N VAL A 499 -3.15 29.75 -6.47
CA VAL A 499 -2.72 28.39 -6.86
C VAL A 499 -1.20 28.38 -7.12
N GLN A 500 -0.62 27.19 -7.23
CA GLN A 500 0.80 27.02 -7.51
C GLN A 500 0.96 26.13 -8.74
N LEU A 501 1.72 26.60 -9.74
CA LEU A 501 2.02 25.87 -10.96
C LEU A 501 3.53 25.69 -11.10
N TYR A 502 3.98 24.45 -11.31
CA TYR A 502 5.40 24.12 -11.46
C TYR A 502 5.65 23.27 -12.70
N ASN A 503 6.82 23.47 -13.33
CA ASN A 503 7.35 22.57 -14.34
C ASN A 503 8.42 21.68 -13.69
N LEU A 504 8.08 20.43 -13.40
CA LEU A 504 8.96 19.52 -12.64
C LEU A 504 10.12 18.96 -13.48
N GLU A 505 10.13 19.14 -14.79
CA GLU A 505 11.26 18.80 -15.65
C GLU A 505 12.44 19.75 -15.38
N THR A 506 12.16 21.04 -15.23
CA THR A 506 13.16 22.09 -14.98
C THR A 506 13.28 22.51 -13.53
N ASP A 507 12.24 22.31 -12.72
CA ASP A 507 12.16 22.71 -11.32
C ASP A 507 11.57 21.60 -10.44
N ARG A 508 12.33 20.51 -10.22
CA ARG A 508 11.94 19.43 -9.30
C ARG A 508 11.78 19.88 -7.85
N GLY A 509 12.39 21.02 -7.52
CA GLY A 509 12.33 21.61 -6.18
C GLY A 509 11.13 22.51 -5.95
N GLU A 510 10.23 22.68 -6.93
CA GLU A 510 9.00 23.47 -6.82
C GLU A 510 9.25 24.88 -6.23
N ARG A 511 10.26 25.57 -6.75
CA ARG A 511 10.74 26.86 -6.23
C ARG A 511 10.12 28.05 -6.94
N GLU A 512 9.82 27.90 -8.23
CA GLU A 512 9.32 28.96 -9.10
C GLU A 512 7.85 28.70 -9.45
N ASN A 513 6.95 29.53 -8.86
CA ASN A 513 5.51 29.42 -9.12
C ASN A 513 5.14 30.18 -10.39
N LEU A 514 4.87 29.44 -11.46
CA LEU A 514 4.55 29.96 -12.80
C LEU A 514 3.05 30.28 -13.01
N ALA A 515 2.24 30.27 -11.95
CA ALA A 515 0.77 30.41 -12.09
C ALA A 515 0.33 31.75 -12.71
N LEU A 516 1.07 32.84 -12.45
CA LEU A 516 0.78 34.17 -13.05
C LEU A 516 1.27 34.27 -14.49
N GLU A 517 2.31 33.51 -14.85
CA GLU A 517 2.92 33.53 -16.17
C GLU A 517 2.22 32.59 -17.16
N GLN A 518 1.52 31.57 -16.63
CA GLN A 518 0.87 30.50 -17.40
C GLN A 518 -0.64 30.37 -17.04
N PRO A 519 -1.45 31.43 -17.09
CA PRO A 519 -2.85 31.39 -16.63
C PRO A 519 -3.72 30.43 -17.44
N ASP A 520 -3.43 30.28 -18.74
CA ASP A 520 -4.17 29.34 -19.61
C ASP A 520 -3.90 27.88 -19.20
N ARG A 521 -2.68 27.54 -18.81
CA ARG A 521 -2.33 26.22 -18.30
C ARG A 521 -2.99 25.94 -16.97
N VAL A 522 -2.99 26.91 -16.07
CA VAL A 522 -3.74 26.82 -14.80
C VAL A 522 -5.22 26.49 -15.06
N THR A 523 -5.85 27.23 -15.99
CA THR A 523 -7.25 27.02 -16.36
C THR A 523 -7.47 25.62 -16.96
N ALA A 524 -6.63 25.19 -17.88
CA ALA A 524 -6.72 23.87 -18.51
C ALA A 524 -6.56 22.73 -17.49
N MET A 525 -5.52 22.78 -16.66
CA MET A 525 -5.29 21.73 -15.65
C MET A 525 -6.38 21.71 -14.57
N LYS A 526 -6.91 22.87 -14.18
CA LYS A 526 -8.05 22.93 -13.28
C LYS A 526 -9.29 22.29 -13.90
N ALA A 527 -9.56 22.54 -15.17
CA ALA A 527 -10.69 21.92 -15.88
C ALA A 527 -10.55 20.39 -15.94
N VAL A 528 -9.34 19.87 -16.15
CA VAL A 528 -9.07 18.43 -16.08
C VAL A 528 -9.37 17.87 -14.68
N TYR A 529 -8.88 18.53 -13.62
CA TYR A 529 -9.18 18.12 -12.25
C TYR A 529 -10.69 18.10 -11.97
N ASP A 530 -11.40 19.17 -12.34
CA ASP A 530 -12.85 19.28 -12.14
C ASP A 530 -13.59 18.16 -12.91
N ALA A 531 -13.13 17.82 -14.11
CA ALA A 531 -13.68 16.71 -14.91
C ALA A 531 -13.45 15.34 -14.23
N LEU A 532 -12.25 15.07 -13.68
CA LEU A 532 -11.95 13.84 -12.93
C LEU A 532 -12.80 13.71 -11.66
N VAL A 533 -13.08 14.84 -11.00
CA VAL A 533 -13.99 14.87 -9.85
C VAL A 533 -15.42 14.55 -10.27
N ALA A 534 -15.92 15.18 -11.33
CA ALA A 534 -17.28 15.01 -11.82
C ALA A 534 -17.53 13.60 -12.39
N ALA A 535 -16.55 13.03 -13.08
CA ALA A 535 -16.63 11.68 -13.64
C ALA A 535 -16.64 10.57 -12.57
N GLY A 536 -16.20 10.86 -11.35
CA GLY A 536 -16.08 9.86 -10.29
C GLY A 536 -14.95 8.84 -10.50
N ARG A 537 -14.18 8.97 -11.59
CA ARG A 537 -13.09 8.07 -12.00
C ARG A 537 -12.06 8.76 -12.87
N SER A 538 -10.85 8.21 -12.93
CA SER A 538 -9.77 8.65 -13.82
C SER A 538 -9.60 7.73 -15.03
N HIS A 539 -9.80 6.43 -14.83
CA HIS A 539 -9.77 5.45 -15.91
C HIS A 539 -11.05 5.58 -16.75
N PRO A 540 -10.99 5.54 -18.11
CA PRO A 540 -12.18 5.47 -18.95
C PRO A 540 -13.09 4.31 -18.54
N SER A 541 -14.40 4.49 -18.66
CA SER A 541 -15.32 3.35 -18.46
C SER A 541 -15.02 2.27 -19.49
N PRO A 542 -15.10 0.98 -19.09
CA PRO A 542 -14.99 -0.15 -20.01
C PRO A 542 -15.98 -0.05 -21.16
#